data_e5435428590e0f4ba4176c87a9438493
#
_entry.id   e5435428590e0f4ba4176c87a9438493
#
_cell.length_a   1.000
_cell.length_b   1.000
_cell.length_c   1.000
_cell.angle_alpha   90.00
_cell.angle_beta   90.00
_cell.angle_gamma   90.00
#
_symmetry.space_group_name_H-M   'P 1'
#
loop_
_entity.id
_entity.type
_entity.pdbx_description
1 polymer ?
#
loop_
_entity_poly.entity_id
_entity_poly.type
_entity_poly.pdbx_seq_one_letter_code
_entity_poly.pdbx_strand_id
1 'polypeptide(L)'
;MKIKKVMVGALLSVMTLLVGTITPVIASASSSKPITVGSKSFSESKTVSEIYALALEHAGYKVVRKQNISNSVVYKAVKTGQIDVYPEYTGTIVEAYLKKTASGKSAQQIDSIARQGVKKDGLVMFKYAPGDDRQGIGIRTSVAKKYGIKNISDLQKNSSKIRFVSQGEFDKRADALPGMEKKYGKFHFKSHKDYDDSLKYKIMSQGKGDAAPVSTTEGQLATSKFTLLKDDKNLWPPYNLVPLVNKKAAQSHPKMEKTLNKVDAKLTTKQLTALNKKVDVDGQNYKTVAKNWYNANMK
;
A
#
# COMPACT_ATOMS: atom_id res chain seq x y z
N MET A 1 91.93 -62.54 -12.71
CA MET A 1 91.68 -61.28 -13.43
C MET A 1 90.29 -60.76 -13.00
N LYS A 2 90.28 -59.66 -12.26
CA LYS A 2 89.03 -59.18 -11.54
C LYS A 2 88.27 -58.19 -12.42
N ILE A 3 86.99 -58.46 -12.69
CA ILE A 3 86.10 -57.60 -13.41
C ILE A 3 85.40 -56.71 -12.36
N LYS A 4 85.58 -55.39 -12.45
CA LYS A 4 84.84 -54.39 -11.62
C LYS A 4 83.45 -54.14 -12.21
N LYS A 5 82.44 -54.34 -11.45
CA LYS A 5 81.04 -53.93 -11.77
C LYS A 5 80.89 -52.44 -11.43
N VAL A 6 80.49 -51.67 -12.44
CA VAL A 6 80.01 -50.27 -12.30
C VAL A 6 78.49 -50.29 -12.08
N MET A 7 78.07 -49.78 -10.91
CA MET A 7 76.59 -49.55 -10.61
C MET A 7 76.24 -48.15 -11.15
N VAL A 8 75.31 -48.11 -12.07
CA VAL A 8 74.65 -46.89 -12.52
C VAL A 8 73.39 -46.73 -11.70
N GLY A 9 73.37 -45.75 -10.85
CA GLY A 9 72.16 -45.38 -10.07
C GLY A 9 71.20 -44.56 -10.93
N ALA A 10 70.01 -45.09 -11.13
CA ALA A 10 68.90 -44.38 -11.75
C ALA A 10 68.14 -43.62 -10.68
N LEU A 11 68.15 -42.27 -10.69
CA LEU A 11 67.28 -41.40 -9.93
C LEU A 11 65.85 -41.40 -10.58
N LEU A 12 64.93 -42.02 -9.98
CA LEU A 12 63.51 -41.83 -10.31
C LEU A 12 62.98 -40.58 -9.60
N SER A 13 62.79 -39.48 -10.36
CA SER A 13 62.03 -38.31 -9.90
C SER A 13 60.54 -38.65 -9.92
N VAL A 14 59.93 -38.82 -8.76
CA VAL A 14 58.48 -38.96 -8.62
C VAL A 14 57.88 -37.53 -8.64
N MET A 15 57.30 -37.18 -9.77
CA MET A 15 56.52 -35.94 -9.96
C MET A 15 55.09 -36.21 -9.50
N THR A 16 54.75 -35.85 -8.25
CA THR A 16 53.37 -35.93 -7.71
C THR A 16 52.55 -34.80 -8.32
N LEU A 17 51.71 -35.15 -9.32
CA LEU A 17 50.63 -34.27 -9.81
C LEU A 17 49.56 -34.19 -8.73
N LEU A 18 49.49 -33.03 -8.02
CA LEU A 18 48.31 -32.64 -7.25
C LEU A 18 47.20 -32.28 -8.23
N VAL A 19 46.34 -33.24 -8.55
CA VAL A 19 45.06 -32.97 -9.21
C VAL A 19 44.10 -32.39 -8.16
N GLY A 20 44.09 -31.06 -8.08
CA GLY A 20 43.07 -30.34 -7.30
C GLY A 20 41.68 -30.58 -7.92
N THR A 21 40.91 -31.43 -7.30
CA THR A 21 39.48 -31.61 -7.63
C THR A 21 38.77 -30.33 -7.28
N ILE A 22 38.57 -29.44 -8.24
CA ILE A 22 37.60 -28.33 -8.12
C ILE A 22 36.24 -28.98 -8.14
N THR A 23 35.70 -29.30 -6.95
CA THR A 23 34.28 -29.61 -6.81
C THR A 23 33.49 -28.34 -7.10
N PRO A 24 32.64 -28.32 -8.14
CA PRO A 24 31.74 -27.19 -8.31
C PRO A 24 30.84 -27.15 -7.08
N VAL A 25 30.97 -26.10 -6.26
CA VAL A 25 29.97 -25.78 -5.26
C VAL A 25 28.70 -25.42 -6.04
N ILE A 26 27.89 -26.44 -6.32
CA ILE A 26 26.53 -26.22 -6.78
C ILE A 26 25.86 -25.58 -5.58
N ALA A 27 25.78 -24.25 -5.58
CA ALA A 27 24.90 -23.51 -4.69
C ALA A 27 23.51 -24.08 -4.94
N SER A 28 23.07 -25.03 -4.11
CA SER A 28 21.68 -25.47 -4.05
C SER A 28 20.85 -24.21 -3.88
N ALA A 29 20.26 -23.75 -4.97
CA ALA A 29 19.20 -22.77 -4.91
C ALA A 29 18.10 -23.44 -4.08
N SER A 30 18.11 -23.20 -2.78
CA SER A 30 17.01 -23.54 -1.90
C SER A 30 15.77 -23.00 -2.57
N SER A 31 14.93 -23.86 -3.12
CA SER A 31 13.67 -23.45 -3.72
C SER A 31 12.78 -22.97 -2.58
N SER A 32 12.99 -21.72 -2.17
CA SER A 32 12.16 -21.09 -1.15
C SER A 32 10.71 -21.18 -1.64
N LYS A 33 9.80 -21.54 -0.73
CA LYS A 33 8.36 -21.58 -1.01
C LYS A 33 7.97 -20.28 -1.73
N PRO A 34 7.11 -20.31 -2.77
CA PRO A 34 6.66 -19.11 -3.45
C PRO A 34 6.04 -18.10 -2.47
N ILE A 35 6.28 -16.82 -2.68
CA ILE A 35 5.64 -15.74 -1.90
C ILE A 35 4.24 -15.50 -2.44
N THR A 36 3.23 -15.62 -1.60
CA THR A 36 1.84 -15.30 -1.96
C THR A 36 1.53 -13.85 -1.63
N VAL A 37 1.36 -13.01 -2.65
CA VAL A 37 0.97 -11.60 -2.52
C VAL A 37 -0.54 -11.49 -2.64
N GLY A 38 -1.19 -10.95 -1.61
CA GLY A 38 -2.62 -10.72 -1.57
C GLY A 38 -3.03 -9.30 -1.94
N SER A 39 -4.32 -9.09 -2.29
CA SER A 39 -4.95 -7.76 -2.36
C SER A 39 -6.37 -7.78 -1.84
N LYS A 40 -6.83 -6.62 -1.36
CA LYS A 40 -8.25 -6.32 -1.21
C LYS A 40 -8.90 -6.13 -2.60
N SER A 41 -10.22 -5.90 -2.65
CA SER A 41 -10.99 -5.87 -3.91
C SER A 41 -10.94 -4.53 -4.67
N PHE A 42 -10.49 -3.43 -4.06
CA PHE A 42 -10.44 -2.12 -4.70
C PHE A 42 -9.14 -1.87 -5.48
N SER A 43 -9.18 -0.92 -6.41
CA SER A 43 -8.15 -0.70 -7.43
C SER A 43 -6.76 -0.40 -6.88
N GLU A 44 -6.64 0.44 -5.85
CA GLU A 44 -5.35 0.77 -5.23
C GLU A 44 -4.68 -0.47 -4.66
N SER A 45 -5.40 -1.25 -3.85
CA SER A 45 -4.85 -2.47 -3.26
C SER A 45 -4.40 -3.47 -4.32
N LYS A 46 -5.17 -3.64 -5.42
CA LYS A 46 -4.79 -4.50 -6.55
C LYS A 46 -3.55 -4.00 -7.28
N THR A 47 -3.49 -2.69 -7.55
CA THR A 47 -2.37 -2.08 -8.26
C THR A 47 -1.07 -2.16 -7.44
N VAL A 48 -1.13 -1.81 -6.16
CA VAL A 48 0.04 -1.87 -5.27
C VAL A 48 0.49 -3.31 -5.04
N SER A 49 -0.44 -4.25 -4.84
CA SER A 49 -0.08 -5.66 -4.69
C SER A 49 0.61 -6.22 -5.94
N GLU A 50 0.21 -5.79 -7.14
CA GLU A 50 0.88 -6.16 -8.38
C GLU A 50 2.28 -5.54 -8.48
N ILE A 51 2.46 -4.29 -8.03
CA ILE A 51 3.78 -3.65 -7.92
C ILE A 51 4.68 -4.45 -6.96
N TYR A 52 4.15 -4.88 -5.80
CA TYR A 52 4.88 -5.73 -4.86
C TYR A 52 5.28 -7.06 -5.48
N ALA A 53 4.35 -7.70 -6.20
CA ALA A 53 4.61 -8.97 -6.89
C ALA A 53 5.75 -8.83 -7.92
N LEU A 54 5.69 -7.81 -8.77
CA LEU A 54 6.73 -7.50 -9.75
C LEU A 54 8.09 -7.23 -9.08
N ALA A 55 8.11 -6.48 -7.99
CA ALA A 55 9.34 -6.19 -7.27
C ALA A 55 9.98 -7.45 -6.67
N LEU A 56 9.15 -8.35 -6.11
CA LEU A 56 9.62 -9.61 -5.55
C LEU A 56 10.10 -10.59 -6.64
N GLU A 57 9.44 -10.63 -7.79
CA GLU A 57 9.89 -11.42 -8.95
C GLU A 57 11.25 -10.92 -9.45
N HIS A 58 11.45 -9.62 -9.57
CA HIS A 58 12.74 -9.03 -9.95
C HIS A 58 13.83 -9.24 -8.87
N ALA A 59 13.45 -9.45 -7.61
CA ALA A 59 14.39 -9.83 -6.56
C ALA A 59 14.74 -11.33 -6.57
N GLY A 60 14.19 -12.11 -7.52
CA GLY A 60 14.47 -13.53 -7.74
C GLY A 60 13.52 -14.50 -7.04
N TYR A 61 12.40 -14.02 -6.49
CA TYR A 61 11.42 -14.90 -5.86
C TYR A 61 10.36 -15.40 -6.84
N LYS A 62 9.86 -16.62 -6.63
CA LYS A 62 8.60 -17.06 -7.24
C LYS A 62 7.43 -16.41 -6.52
N VAL A 63 6.46 -15.87 -7.24
CA VAL A 63 5.32 -15.14 -6.66
C VAL A 63 4.00 -15.72 -7.15
N VAL A 64 3.09 -15.92 -6.20
CA VAL A 64 1.68 -16.25 -6.43
C VAL A 64 0.83 -15.03 -6.08
N ARG A 65 -0.13 -14.71 -6.92
CA ARG A 65 -1.05 -13.58 -6.73
C ARG A 65 -2.41 -14.05 -6.26
N LYS A 66 -2.88 -13.56 -5.10
CA LYS A 66 -4.22 -13.83 -4.56
C LYS A 66 -5.00 -12.52 -4.46
N GLN A 67 -5.74 -12.21 -5.50
CA GLN A 67 -6.44 -10.92 -5.65
C GLN A 67 -7.90 -11.01 -5.16
N ASN A 68 -8.52 -9.83 -4.91
CA ASN A 68 -9.94 -9.69 -4.57
C ASN A 68 -10.36 -10.35 -3.25
N ILE A 69 -9.50 -10.34 -2.23
CA ILE A 69 -9.85 -10.84 -0.91
C ILE A 69 -10.71 -9.78 -0.20
N SER A 70 -11.84 -10.18 0.39
CA SER A 70 -12.70 -9.24 1.11
C SER A 70 -12.00 -8.63 2.33
N ASN A 71 -12.36 -7.39 2.68
CA ASN A 71 -11.78 -6.67 3.82
C ASN A 71 -11.94 -7.43 5.16
N SER A 72 -13.03 -8.19 5.33
CA SER A 72 -13.29 -8.98 6.53
C SER A 72 -12.39 -10.21 6.67
N VAL A 73 -11.76 -10.68 5.56
CA VAL A 73 -11.02 -11.94 5.53
C VAL A 73 -9.51 -11.74 5.35
N VAL A 74 -9.07 -10.66 4.70
CA VAL A 74 -7.67 -10.46 4.30
C VAL A 74 -6.70 -10.48 5.48
N TYR A 75 -7.05 -9.88 6.61
CA TYR A 75 -6.23 -9.89 7.83
C TYR A 75 -6.06 -11.32 8.38
N LYS A 76 -7.16 -12.10 8.40
CA LYS A 76 -7.08 -13.52 8.79
C LYS A 76 -6.21 -14.31 7.81
N ALA A 77 -6.32 -14.04 6.52
CA ALA A 77 -5.54 -14.73 5.50
C ALA A 77 -4.02 -14.53 5.67
N VAL A 78 -3.54 -13.31 5.97
CA VAL A 78 -2.11 -13.08 6.24
C VAL A 78 -1.70 -13.66 7.60
N LYS A 79 -2.54 -13.59 8.61
CA LYS A 79 -2.28 -14.17 9.94
C LYS A 79 -2.10 -15.68 9.87
N THR A 80 -2.91 -16.38 9.07
CA THR A 80 -2.84 -17.83 8.92
C THR A 80 -1.83 -18.31 7.86
N GLY A 81 -1.17 -17.40 7.14
CA GLY A 81 -0.22 -17.73 6.07
C GLY A 81 -0.88 -18.23 4.79
N GLN A 82 -2.18 -17.96 4.58
CA GLN A 82 -2.84 -18.17 3.28
C GLN A 82 -2.36 -17.18 2.21
N ILE A 83 -1.92 -16.00 2.67
CA ILE A 83 -1.12 -15.03 1.93
C ILE A 83 0.08 -14.65 2.81
N ASP A 84 1.18 -14.26 2.19
CA ASP A 84 2.42 -13.91 2.89
C ASP A 84 2.54 -12.40 3.13
N VAL A 85 2.01 -11.60 2.22
CA VAL A 85 2.05 -10.13 2.28
C VAL A 85 0.89 -9.53 1.49
N TYR A 86 0.39 -8.38 1.95
CA TYR A 86 -0.50 -7.53 1.18
C TYR A 86 -0.34 -6.05 1.59
N PRO A 87 -0.69 -5.09 0.70
CA PRO A 87 -0.74 -3.68 1.04
C PRO A 87 -1.92 -3.38 1.98
N GLU A 88 -1.62 -2.85 3.15
CA GLU A 88 -2.58 -2.44 4.17
C GLU A 88 -2.30 -0.99 4.58
N TYR A 89 -3.12 -0.42 5.45
CA TYR A 89 -2.98 0.95 5.95
C TYR A 89 -2.81 0.97 7.46
N THR A 90 -1.89 1.81 7.95
CA THR A 90 -1.56 1.89 9.37
C THR A 90 -2.76 2.23 10.25
N GLY A 91 -3.61 3.17 9.81
CA GLY A 91 -4.85 3.52 10.50
C GLY A 91 -5.86 2.37 10.55
N THR A 92 -6.04 1.65 9.43
CA THR A 92 -6.91 0.46 9.38
C THR A 92 -6.44 -0.62 10.37
N ILE A 93 -5.13 -0.85 10.46
CA ILE A 93 -4.58 -1.80 11.43
C ILE A 93 -4.98 -1.40 12.85
N VAL A 94 -4.77 -0.14 13.22
CA VAL A 94 -5.06 0.35 14.58
C VAL A 94 -6.55 0.30 14.89
N GLU A 95 -7.40 0.79 14.00
CA GLU A 95 -8.82 0.96 14.30
C GLU A 95 -9.64 -0.30 14.01
N ALA A 96 -9.44 -0.94 12.86
CA ALA A 96 -10.25 -2.07 12.44
C ALA A 96 -9.80 -3.39 13.08
N TYR A 97 -8.50 -3.64 13.21
CA TYR A 97 -8.01 -4.92 13.69
C TYR A 97 -7.63 -4.90 15.17
N LEU A 98 -6.94 -3.85 15.63
CA LEU A 98 -6.52 -3.76 17.03
C LEU A 98 -7.58 -3.11 17.93
N LYS A 99 -8.67 -2.56 17.36
CA LYS A 99 -9.75 -1.89 18.10
C LYS A 99 -9.26 -0.77 19.03
N LYS A 100 -8.27 0.00 18.55
CA LYS A 100 -7.70 1.16 19.24
C LYS A 100 -8.00 2.44 18.46
N THR A 101 -7.94 3.60 19.13
CA THR A 101 -8.14 4.88 18.43
C THR A 101 -6.85 5.40 17.80
N ALA A 102 -6.96 5.83 16.54
CA ALA A 102 -5.91 6.55 15.80
C ALA A 102 -6.12 8.08 15.87
N SER A 103 -7.32 8.54 16.27
CA SER A 103 -7.66 9.97 16.32
C SER A 103 -6.67 10.76 17.16
N GLY A 104 -6.24 11.92 16.63
CA GLY A 104 -5.28 12.82 17.27
C GLY A 104 -3.83 12.36 17.31
N LYS A 105 -3.50 11.22 16.67
CA LYS A 105 -2.15 10.66 16.66
C LYS A 105 -1.39 11.00 15.38
N SER A 106 -0.07 11.18 15.51
CA SER A 106 0.82 11.33 14.35
C SER A 106 1.01 9.99 13.62
N ALA A 107 1.52 10.04 12.38
CA ALA A 107 1.85 8.84 11.61
C ALA A 107 2.82 7.91 12.36
N GLN A 108 3.84 8.46 13.04
CA GLN A 108 4.79 7.69 13.83
C GLN A 108 4.13 6.99 15.03
N GLN A 109 3.21 7.69 15.72
CA GLN A 109 2.49 7.10 16.86
C GLN A 109 1.57 5.96 16.37
N ILE A 110 0.88 6.13 15.25
CA ILE A 110 0.01 5.12 14.65
C ILE A 110 0.83 3.91 14.20
N ASP A 111 1.94 4.13 13.49
CA ASP A 111 2.86 3.06 13.09
C ASP A 111 3.39 2.27 14.30
N SER A 112 3.82 2.95 15.37
CA SER A 112 4.28 2.29 16.58
C SER A 112 3.21 1.41 17.23
N ILE A 113 1.97 1.91 17.35
CA ILE A 113 0.84 1.15 17.90
C ILE A 113 0.53 -0.06 17.02
N ALA A 114 0.49 0.14 15.70
CA ALA A 114 0.23 -0.92 14.74
C ALA A 114 1.29 -2.02 14.81
N ARG A 115 2.59 -1.67 14.73
CA ARG A 115 3.71 -2.62 14.82
C ARG A 115 3.70 -3.46 16.09
N GLN A 116 3.45 -2.83 17.23
CA GLN A 116 3.37 -3.56 18.50
C GLN A 116 2.17 -4.50 18.55
N GLY A 117 1.02 -4.03 18.04
CA GLY A 117 -0.21 -4.80 18.07
C GLY A 117 -0.17 -6.05 17.19
N VAL A 118 0.30 -5.94 15.94
CA VAL A 118 0.30 -7.06 15.00
C VAL A 118 1.30 -8.18 15.38
N LYS A 119 2.31 -7.89 16.19
CA LYS A 119 3.27 -8.90 16.67
C LYS A 119 2.58 -10.07 17.38
N LYS A 120 1.52 -9.80 18.13
CA LYS A 120 0.73 -10.82 18.86
C LYS A 120 0.05 -11.80 17.91
N ASP A 121 -0.21 -11.37 16.68
CA ASP A 121 -0.84 -12.15 15.62
C ASP A 121 0.17 -12.86 14.71
N GLY A 122 1.45 -12.83 15.06
CA GLY A 122 2.51 -13.43 14.26
C GLY A 122 2.76 -12.67 12.95
N LEU A 123 2.49 -11.36 12.94
CA LEU A 123 2.68 -10.48 11.80
C LEU A 123 3.81 -9.47 12.05
N VAL A 124 4.34 -8.93 10.97
CA VAL A 124 5.29 -7.82 10.95
C VAL A 124 4.84 -6.77 9.94
N MET A 125 5.20 -5.53 10.19
CA MET A 125 5.03 -4.43 9.24
C MET A 125 6.41 -4.00 8.75
N PHE A 126 6.57 -3.80 7.44
CA PHE A 126 7.76 -3.15 6.92
C PHE A 126 7.62 -1.62 7.01
N LYS A 127 8.50 -0.84 6.40
CA LYS A 127 8.39 0.63 6.44
C LYS A 127 7.13 1.07 5.69
N TYR A 128 6.38 1.99 6.26
CA TYR A 128 5.23 2.55 5.59
C TYR A 128 5.63 3.56 4.51
N ALA A 129 4.80 3.68 3.49
CA ALA A 129 4.96 4.63 2.40
C ALA A 129 4.66 6.07 2.87
N PRO A 130 5.21 7.10 2.19
CA PRO A 130 4.74 8.48 2.35
C PRO A 130 3.28 8.65 1.92
N GLY A 131 2.76 7.74 1.11
CA GLY A 131 1.38 7.72 0.65
C GLY A 131 0.40 7.44 1.78
N ASP A 132 -0.67 8.23 1.79
CA ASP A 132 -1.65 8.30 2.86
C ASP A 132 -3.06 8.37 2.26
N ASP A 133 -3.86 7.34 2.52
CA ASP A 133 -5.24 7.18 2.05
C ASP A 133 -6.22 7.39 3.21
N ARG A 134 -6.23 8.61 3.75
CA ARG A 134 -7.19 8.99 4.79
C ARG A 134 -8.53 9.44 4.22
N GLN A 135 -9.53 9.54 5.07
CA GLN A 135 -10.80 10.14 4.74
C GLN A 135 -10.64 11.67 4.50
N GLY A 136 -11.46 12.22 3.63
CA GLY A 136 -11.47 13.63 3.32
C GLY A 136 -12.79 14.08 2.70
N ILE A 137 -12.88 15.34 2.28
CA ILE A 137 -14.00 15.89 1.53
C ILE A 137 -13.52 16.36 0.17
N GLY A 138 -14.10 15.78 -0.88
CA GLY A 138 -13.97 16.26 -2.25
C GLY A 138 -15.09 17.24 -2.60
N ILE A 139 -14.76 18.28 -3.36
CA ILE A 139 -15.72 19.27 -3.85
C ILE A 139 -15.52 19.51 -5.33
N ARG A 140 -16.58 19.84 -6.08
CA ARG A 140 -16.40 20.31 -7.47
C ARG A 140 -15.52 21.56 -7.50
N THR A 141 -14.46 21.54 -8.29
CA THR A 141 -13.49 22.64 -8.39
C THR A 141 -14.16 23.98 -8.74
N SER A 142 -15.19 23.95 -9.62
CA SER A 142 -15.96 25.13 -9.96
C SER A 142 -16.71 25.75 -8.76
N VAL A 143 -17.22 24.91 -7.88
CA VAL A 143 -17.95 25.34 -6.67
C VAL A 143 -16.96 25.85 -5.61
N ALA A 144 -15.83 25.14 -5.43
CA ALA A 144 -14.76 25.59 -4.55
C ALA A 144 -14.27 27.00 -4.93
N LYS A 145 -14.00 27.23 -6.22
CA LYS A 145 -13.61 28.55 -6.75
C LYS A 145 -14.69 29.59 -6.56
N LYS A 146 -15.95 29.27 -6.88
CA LYS A 146 -17.08 30.21 -6.77
C LYS A 146 -17.28 30.76 -5.37
N TYR A 147 -17.10 29.93 -4.34
CA TYR A 147 -17.34 30.31 -2.94
C TYR A 147 -16.06 30.47 -2.11
N GLY A 148 -14.87 30.40 -2.73
CA GLY A 148 -13.58 30.54 -2.03
C GLY A 148 -13.28 29.42 -1.04
N ILE A 149 -13.81 28.21 -1.25
CA ILE A 149 -13.68 27.07 -0.31
C ILE A 149 -12.37 26.34 -0.59
N LYS A 150 -11.44 26.36 0.38
CA LYS A 150 -10.11 25.72 0.29
C LYS A 150 -9.93 24.59 1.31
N ASN A 151 -10.65 24.65 2.42
CA ASN A 151 -10.53 23.73 3.55
C ASN A 151 -11.90 23.42 4.15
N ILE A 152 -11.96 22.54 5.14
CA ILE A 152 -13.20 22.09 5.78
C ILE A 152 -13.84 23.23 6.61
N SER A 153 -13.05 24.12 7.22
CA SER A 153 -13.59 25.30 7.89
C SER A 153 -14.32 26.24 6.92
N ASP A 154 -13.79 26.42 5.69
CA ASP A 154 -14.47 27.21 4.66
C ASP A 154 -15.75 26.51 4.18
N LEU A 155 -15.73 25.17 4.03
CA LEU A 155 -16.91 24.38 3.70
C LEU A 155 -18.01 24.56 4.75
N GLN A 156 -17.64 24.51 6.04
CA GLN A 156 -18.59 24.69 7.14
C GLN A 156 -19.26 26.06 7.07
N LYS A 157 -18.51 27.15 6.91
CA LYS A 157 -19.03 28.53 6.79
C LYS A 157 -19.97 28.72 5.60
N ASN A 158 -19.73 27.98 4.51
CA ASN A 158 -20.52 28.06 3.28
C ASN A 158 -21.51 26.91 3.11
N SER A 159 -21.71 26.06 4.12
CA SER A 159 -22.47 24.81 3.99
C SER A 159 -23.89 25.02 3.45
N SER A 160 -24.57 26.14 3.81
CA SER A 160 -25.92 26.48 3.32
C SER A 160 -26.02 26.70 1.80
N LYS A 161 -24.89 26.84 1.12
CA LYS A 161 -24.82 26.96 -0.35
C LYS A 161 -24.50 25.62 -1.04
N ILE A 162 -24.12 24.58 -0.30
CA ILE A 162 -23.53 23.34 -0.77
C ILE A 162 -24.57 22.20 -0.72
N ARG A 163 -24.70 21.48 -1.82
CA ARG A 163 -25.44 20.22 -1.92
C ARG A 163 -24.48 19.08 -1.60
N PHE A 164 -24.68 18.45 -0.46
CA PHE A 164 -23.81 17.37 0.01
C PHE A 164 -24.34 16.02 -0.47
N VAL A 165 -23.47 15.26 -1.12
CA VAL A 165 -23.70 13.88 -1.57
C VAL A 165 -23.12 12.97 -0.50
N SER A 166 -23.96 12.54 0.42
CA SER A 166 -23.53 11.69 1.53
C SER A 166 -23.56 10.21 1.16
N GLN A 167 -23.04 9.42 2.08
CA GLN A 167 -23.11 7.96 2.12
C GLN A 167 -23.65 7.61 3.51
N GLY A 168 -24.63 6.75 3.61
CA GLY A 168 -25.36 6.51 4.87
C GLY A 168 -24.48 6.17 6.07
N GLU A 169 -23.37 5.46 5.85
CA GLU A 169 -22.39 5.17 6.91
C GLU A 169 -21.58 6.42 7.32
N PHE A 170 -21.31 7.34 6.40
CA PHE A 170 -20.63 8.59 6.71
C PHE A 170 -21.42 9.46 7.67
N ASP A 171 -22.74 9.44 7.58
CA ASP A 171 -23.62 10.22 8.44
C ASP A 171 -23.71 9.69 9.88
N LYS A 172 -23.33 8.42 10.09
CA LYS A 172 -23.51 7.73 11.38
C LYS A 172 -22.21 7.54 12.15
N ARG A 173 -21.10 7.38 11.46
CA ARG A 173 -19.81 7.07 12.08
C ARG A 173 -19.27 8.26 12.88
N ALA A 174 -18.79 8.00 14.09
CA ALA A 174 -18.25 9.02 14.99
C ALA A 174 -17.03 9.77 14.42
N ASP A 175 -16.28 9.14 13.51
CA ASP A 175 -15.10 9.69 12.82
C ASP A 175 -15.44 10.38 11.48
N ALA A 176 -16.72 10.47 11.11
CA ALA A 176 -17.19 11.03 9.85
C ALA A 176 -18.02 12.32 10.09
N LEU A 177 -19.25 12.45 9.60
CA LEU A 177 -20.02 13.69 9.76
C LEU A 177 -20.21 14.11 11.23
N PRO A 178 -20.54 13.22 12.18
CA PRO A 178 -20.61 13.59 13.60
C PRO A 178 -19.27 14.13 14.14
N GLY A 179 -18.14 13.54 13.74
CA GLY A 179 -16.80 14.03 14.09
C GLY A 179 -16.47 15.37 13.45
N MET A 180 -16.87 15.57 12.18
CA MET A 180 -16.76 16.87 11.51
C MET A 180 -17.54 17.93 12.25
N GLU A 181 -18.79 17.69 12.61
CA GLU A 181 -19.63 18.62 13.33
C GLU A 181 -19.09 18.98 14.71
N LYS A 182 -18.57 17.98 15.43
CA LYS A 182 -17.93 18.20 16.73
C LYS A 182 -16.70 19.10 16.61
N LYS A 183 -15.94 18.99 15.54
CA LYS A 183 -14.65 19.68 15.36
C LYS A 183 -14.74 21.01 14.62
N TYR A 184 -15.62 21.10 13.65
CA TYR A 184 -15.76 22.26 12.76
C TYR A 184 -17.01 23.10 13.05
N GLY A 185 -18.00 22.58 13.79
CA GLY A 185 -19.34 23.15 13.97
C GLY A 185 -20.36 22.51 13.03
N LYS A 186 -21.64 22.78 13.29
CA LYS A 186 -22.74 22.21 12.52
C LYS A 186 -22.69 22.58 11.05
N PHE A 187 -23.04 21.62 10.18
CA PHE A 187 -23.16 21.83 8.75
C PHE A 187 -24.64 21.92 8.37
N HIS A 188 -25.06 23.06 7.85
CA HIS A 188 -26.41 23.32 7.38
C HIS A 188 -26.46 23.24 5.85
N PHE A 189 -26.23 22.05 5.29
CA PHE A 189 -26.17 21.86 3.84
C PHE A 189 -27.45 22.30 3.15
N LYS A 190 -27.35 22.95 1.98
CA LYS A 190 -28.48 23.31 1.11
C LYS A 190 -29.35 22.11 0.77
N SER A 191 -28.73 20.95 0.54
CA SER A 191 -29.34 19.65 0.52
C SER A 191 -28.32 18.61 0.99
N HIS A 192 -28.82 17.58 1.66
CA HIS A 192 -28.05 16.45 2.17
C HIS A 192 -28.79 15.18 1.74
N LYS A 193 -28.18 14.39 0.85
CA LYS A 193 -28.80 13.18 0.29
C LYS A 193 -27.81 12.04 0.27
N ASP A 194 -28.29 10.87 0.69
CA ASP A 194 -27.52 9.63 0.64
C ASP A 194 -27.54 9.03 -0.76
N TYR A 195 -26.37 8.54 -1.17
CA TYR A 195 -26.18 7.81 -2.41
C TYR A 195 -25.21 6.65 -2.17
N ASP A 196 -25.26 5.66 -3.07
CA ASP A 196 -24.19 4.66 -3.15
C ASP A 196 -22.86 5.34 -3.47
N ASP A 197 -21.77 4.91 -2.80
CA ASP A 197 -20.44 5.50 -2.94
C ASP A 197 -19.96 5.54 -4.38
N SER A 198 -20.28 4.53 -5.18
CA SER A 198 -19.91 4.45 -6.60
C SER A 198 -20.54 5.55 -7.46
N LEU A 199 -21.60 6.19 -7.00
CA LEU A 199 -22.36 7.21 -7.74
C LEU A 199 -21.93 8.65 -7.45
N LYS A 200 -21.17 8.91 -6.37
CA LYS A 200 -20.87 10.26 -5.88
C LYS A 200 -20.28 11.18 -6.97
N TYR A 201 -19.27 10.71 -7.68
CA TYR A 201 -18.63 11.49 -8.75
C TYR A 201 -19.53 11.72 -9.96
N LYS A 202 -20.37 10.74 -10.30
CA LYS A 202 -21.37 10.88 -11.37
C LYS A 202 -22.38 11.96 -11.02
N ILE A 203 -22.92 11.94 -9.79
CA ILE A 203 -23.89 12.92 -9.28
C ILE A 203 -23.29 14.33 -9.25
N MET A 204 -22.06 14.44 -8.73
CA MET A 204 -21.33 15.72 -8.72
C MET A 204 -21.04 16.22 -10.15
N SER A 205 -20.60 15.36 -11.06
CA SER A 205 -20.32 15.72 -12.46
C SER A 205 -21.57 16.21 -13.21
N GLN A 206 -22.74 15.65 -12.88
CA GLN A 206 -24.03 16.10 -13.42
C GLN A 206 -24.55 17.41 -12.79
N GLY A 207 -23.81 17.99 -11.86
CA GLY A 207 -24.22 19.20 -11.15
C GLY A 207 -25.37 19.00 -10.16
N LYS A 208 -25.71 17.76 -9.81
CA LYS A 208 -26.76 17.42 -8.83
C LYS A 208 -26.25 17.43 -7.38
N GLY A 209 -24.94 17.43 -7.20
CA GLY A 209 -24.24 17.54 -5.92
C GLY A 209 -23.00 18.41 -6.06
N ASP A 210 -22.46 18.87 -4.95
CA ASP A 210 -21.33 19.81 -4.94
C ASP A 210 -20.11 19.26 -4.20
N ALA A 211 -20.31 18.57 -3.08
CA ALA A 211 -19.27 17.97 -2.26
C ALA A 211 -19.69 16.59 -1.76
N ALA A 212 -18.71 15.74 -1.48
CA ALA A 212 -18.91 14.37 -0.99
C ALA A 212 -17.72 13.92 -0.11
N PRO A 213 -17.93 12.93 0.78
CA PRO A 213 -16.82 12.23 1.42
C PRO A 213 -16.02 11.45 0.36
N VAL A 214 -14.71 11.43 0.53
CA VAL A 214 -13.75 10.78 -0.37
C VAL A 214 -12.58 10.18 0.41
N SER A 215 -11.87 9.24 -0.19
CA SER A 215 -10.50 8.89 0.21
C SER A 215 -9.50 9.81 -0.50
N THR A 216 -8.44 10.21 0.19
CA THR A 216 -7.48 11.21 -0.34
C THR A 216 -6.68 10.73 -1.55
N THR A 217 -6.72 9.45 -1.86
CA THR A 217 -6.05 8.84 -3.02
C THR A 217 -6.99 8.51 -4.18
N GLU A 218 -8.28 8.84 -4.10
CA GLU A 218 -9.23 8.56 -5.19
C GLU A 218 -8.80 9.22 -6.51
N GLY A 219 -8.80 8.45 -7.58
CA GLY A 219 -8.26 8.87 -8.89
C GLY A 219 -8.93 10.09 -9.50
N GLN A 220 -10.21 10.32 -9.19
CA GLN A 220 -10.98 11.48 -9.63
C GLN A 220 -10.40 12.80 -9.10
N LEU A 221 -9.74 12.77 -7.94
CA LEU A 221 -9.07 13.94 -7.35
C LEU A 221 -7.81 14.38 -8.15
N ALA A 222 -7.26 13.51 -8.99
CA ALA A 222 -6.20 13.88 -9.93
C ALA A 222 -6.72 14.61 -11.18
N THR A 223 -8.04 14.78 -11.32
CA THR A 223 -8.62 15.54 -12.42
C THR A 223 -8.83 17.00 -12.04
N SER A 224 -8.98 17.90 -13.04
CA SER A 224 -9.31 19.30 -12.79
C SER A 224 -10.75 19.53 -12.32
N LYS A 225 -11.60 18.50 -12.32
CA LYS A 225 -13.04 18.61 -11.99
C LYS A 225 -13.29 18.68 -10.49
N PHE A 226 -12.44 18.04 -9.70
CA PHE A 226 -12.63 17.91 -8.26
C PHE A 226 -11.41 18.41 -7.49
N THR A 227 -11.64 18.95 -6.31
CA THR A 227 -10.62 19.46 -5.39
C THR A 227 -10.80 18.77 -4.05
N LEU A 228 -9.72 18.21 -3.51
CA LEU A 228 -9.68 17.74 -2.13
C LEU A 228 -9.55 18.93 -1.20
N LEU A 229 -10.45 19.05 -0.23
CA LEU A 229 -10.37 20.10 0.79
C LEU A 229 -9.32 19.75 1.86
N LYS A 230 -8.58 20.76 2.30
CA LYS A 230 -7.64 20.58 3.41
C LYS A 230 -8.41 20.33 4.71
N ASP A 231 -8.05 19.29 5.44
CA ASP A 231 -8.48 19.08 6.84
C ASP A 231 -7.63 19.96 7.76
N ASP A 232 -8.03 21.22 7.88
CA ASP A 232 -7.26 22.28 8.55
C ASP A 232 -7.25 22.15 10.09
N LYS A 233 -8.12 21.31 10.66
CA LYS A 233 -8.12 20.99 12.09
C LYS A 233 -7.65 19.56 12.40
N ASN A 234 -7.13 18.82 11.41
CA ASN A 234 -6.63 17.45 11.56
C ASN A 234 -7.64 16.53 12.24
N LEU A 235 -8.83 16.41 11.65
CA LEU A 235 -9.88 15.51 12.12
C LEU A 235 -9.47 14.05 11.90
N TRP A 236 -9.02 13.77 10.66
CA TRP A 236 -8.69 12.40 10.26
C TRP A 236 -7.22 12.08 10.49
N PRO A 237 -6.95 10.94 11.16
CA PRO A 237 -5.58 10.50 11.36
C PRO A 237 -4.95 10.02 10.04
N PRO A 238 -3.62 9.92 9.97
CA PRO A 238 -2.94 9.33 8.82
C PRO A 238 -3.24 7.84 8.63
N TYR A 239 -3.48 7.44 7.37
CA TYR A 239 -3.65 6.05 6.92
C TYR A 239 -2.55 5.72 5.91
N ASN A 240 -1.29 5.69 6.38
CA ASN A 240 -0.17 5.40 5.49
C ASN A 240 -0.20 3.95 4.99
N LEU A 241 0.01 3.80 3.68
CA LEU A 241 0.17 2.48 3.05
C LEU A 241 1.37 1.74 3.64
N VAL A 242 1.23 0.44 3.89
CA VAL A 242 2.29 -0.37 4.53
C VAL A 242 2.20 -1.83 4.11
N PRO A 243 3.33 -2.52 3.84
CA PRO A 243 3.33 -3.98 3.67
C PRO A 243 3.04 -4.65 5.01
N LEU A 244 1.90 -5.34 5.12
CA LEU A 244 1.60 -6.22 6.25
C LEU A 244 1.96 -7.64 5.90
N VAL A 245 2.85 -8.26 6.68
CA VAL A 245 3.57 -9.48 6.31
C VAL A 245 3.43 -10.56 7.37
N ASN A 246 3.24 -11.80 6.95
CA ASN A 246 3.37 -12.95 7.83
C ASN A 246 4.83 -13.08 8.32
N LYS A 247 5.03 -13.20 9.63
CA LYS A 247 6.38 -13.23 10.23
C LYS A 247 7.24 -14.38 9.70
N LYS A 248 6.66 -15.57 9.50
CA LYS A 248 7.40 -16.73 8.97
C LYS A 248 7.84 -16.48 7.52
N ALA A 249 6.98 -15.85 6.70
CA ALA A 249 7.33 -15.48 5.34
C ALA A 249 8.46 -14.44 5.31
N ALA A 250 8.43 -13.41 6.16
CA ALA A 250 9.51 -12.44 6.27
C ALA A 250 10.85 -13.08 6.65
N GLN A 251 10.83 -14.06 7.57
CA GLN A 251 12.03 -14.81 7.99
C GLN A 251 12.59 -15.71 6.89
N SER A 252 11.70 -16.34 6.09
CA SER A 252 12.10 -17.24 5.00
C SER A 252 12.57 -16.52 3.74
N HIS A 253 12.32 -15.21 3.62
CA HIS A 253 12.61 -14.42 2.43
C HIS A 253 13.39 -13.14 2.79
N PRO A 254 14.69 -13.23 3.10
CA PRO A 254 15.47 -12.12 3.71
C PRO A 254 15.57 -10.84 2.87
N LYS A 255 15.41 -10.92 1.54
CA LYS A 255 15.41 -9.74 0.67
C LYS A 255 14.04 -9.04 0.59
N MET A 256 12.96 -9.66 1.10
CA MET A 256 11.57 -9.17 0.96
C MET A 256 11.43 -7.76 1.55
N GLU A 257 11.89 -7.55 2.77
CA GLU A 257 11.76 -6.26 3.44
C GLU A 257 12.47 -5.14 2.67
N LYS A 258 13.74 -5.34 2.31
CA LYS A 258 14.52 -4.36 1.56
C LYS A 258 13.86 -4.04 0.22
N THR A 259 13.31 -5.06 -0.45
CA THR A 259 12.63 -4.92 -1.75
C THR A 259 11.36 -4.08 -1.64
N LEU A 260 10.46 -4.42 -0.71
CA LEU A 260 9.20 -3.71 -0.56
C LEU A 260 9.37 -2.30 0.03
N ASN A 261 10.34 -2.10 0.94
CA ASN A 261 10.67 -0.77 1.45
C ASN A 261 11.15 0.19 0.35
N LYS A 262 11.86 -0.31 -0.68
CA LYS A 262 12.26 0.50 -1.85
C LYS A 262 11.05 0.91 -2.69
N VAL A 263 10.07 0.03 -2.84
CA VAL A 263 8.81 0.32 -3.54
C VAL A 263 8.04 1.40 -2.78
N ASP A 264 7.80 1.17 -1.50
CA ASP A 264 6.96 2.04 -0.68
C ASP A 264 7.55 3.44 -0.52
N ALA A 265 8.87 3.57 -0.46
CA ALA A 265 9.54 4.89 -0.42
C ALA A 265 9.17 5.80 -1.61
N LYS A 266 8.68 5.24 -2.72
CA LYS A 266 8.27 5.99 -3.91
C LYS A 266 6.74 6.17 -4.03
N LEU A 267 5.96 5.45 -3.23
CA LEU A 267 4.49 5.52 -3.23
C LEU A 267 4.02 6.68 -2.35
N THR A 268 4.07 7.90 -2.89
CA THR A 268 3.47 9.09 -2.27
C THR A 268 1.96 9.14 -2.53
N THR A 269 1.20 9.94 -1.78
CA THR A 269 -0.24 10.18 -2.05
C THR A 269 -0.46 10.59 -3.50
N LYS A 270 0.37 11.49 -4.03
CA LYS A 270 0.30 11.90 -5.46
C LYS A 270 0.49 10.72 -6.42
N GLN A 271 1.43 9.81 -6.13
CA GLN A 271 1.64 8.62 -6.95
C GLN A 271 0.45 7.66 -6.87
N LEU A 272 -0.07 7.40 -5.68
CA LEU A 272 -1.26 6.55 -5.49
C LEU A 272 -2.47 7.12 -6.25
N THR A 273 -2.75 8.42 -6.08
CA THR A 273 -3.84 9.09 -6.80
C THR A 273 -3.67 9.01 -8.32
N ALA A 274 -2.44 9.15 -8.83
CA ALA A 274 -2.16 9.04 -10.27
C ALA A 274 -2.33 7.59 -10.79
N LEU A 275 -1.96 6.59 -10.01
CA LEU A 275 -2.19 5.18 -10.33
C LEU A 275 -3.70 4.87 -10.35
N ASN A 276 -4.42 5.31 -9.33
CA ASN A 276 -5.87 5.12 -9.22
C ASN A 276 -6.60 5.82 -10.36
N LYS A 277 -6.16 7.03 -10.76
CA LYS A 277 -6.73 7.71 -11.94
C LYS A 277 -6.64 6.85 -13.19
N LYS A 278 -5.49 6.24 -13.47
CA LYS A 278 -5.31 5.40 -14.65
C LYS A 278 -6.28 4.21 -14.66
N VAL A 279 -6.55 3.63 -13.49
CA VAL A 279 -7.45 2.48 -13.37
C VAL A 279 -8.92 2.92 -13.34
N ASP A 280 -9.28 3.82 -12.42
CA ASP A 280 -10.69 4.12 -12.09
C ASP A 280 -11.32 5.18 -13.00
N VAL A 281 -10.50 6.06 -13.61
CA VAL A 281 -10.96 7.14 -14.48
C VAL A 281 -10.67 6.84 -15.95
N ASP A 282 -9.44 6.41 -16.24
CA ASP A 282 -8.98 6.16 -17.62
C ASP A 282 -9.28 4.71 -18.07
N GLY A 283 -9.81 3.83 -17.18
CA GLY A 283 -10.23 2.46 -17.51
C GLY A 283 -9.10 1.48 -17.83
N GLN A 284 -7.85 1.81 -17.46
CA GLN A 284 -6.70 0.97 -17.76
C GLN A 284 -6.65 -0.27 -16.86
N ASN A 285 -6.14 -1.36 -17.38
CA ASN A 285 -5.93 -2.57 -16.57
C ASN A 285 -4.88 -2.32 -15.48
N TYR A 286 -5.20 -2.62 -14.23
CA TYR A 286 -4.33 -2.38 -13.07
C TYR A 286 -2.96 -3.07 -13.18
N LYS A 287 -2.86 -4.25 -13.83
CA LYS A 287 -1.57 -4.95 -14.04
C LYS A 287 -0.68 -4.17 -15.01
N THR A 288 -1.27 -3.62 -16.07
CA THR A 288 -0.56 -2.77 -17.03
C THR A 288 -0.07 -1.49 -16.34
N VAL A 289 -0.94 -0.85 -15.55
CA VAL A 289 -0.60 0.34 -14.76
C VAL A 289 0.54 0.05 -13.78
N ALA A 290 0.47 -1.05 -13.05
CA ALA A 290 1.50 -1.49 -12.11
C ALA A 290 2.85 -1.76 -12.81
N LYS A 291 2.83 -2.49 -13.94
CA LYS A 291 4.03 -2.79 -14.73
C LYS A 291 4.70 -1.53 -15.28
N ASN A 292 3.91 -0.60 -15.82
CA ASN A 292 4.43 0.66 -16.36
C ASN A 292 5.05 1.52 -15.24
N TRP A 293 4.38 1.61 -14.09
CA TRP A 293 4.91 2.33 -12.94
C TRP A 293 6.21 1.69 -12.43
N TYR A 294 6.25 0.35 -12.29
CA TYR A 294 7.43 -0.38 -11.85
C TYR A 294 8.63 -0.11 -12.78
N ASN A 295 8.43 -0.22 -14.08
CA ASN A 295 9.49 0.01 -15.08
C ASN A 295 10.04 1.45 -15.05
N ALA A 296 9.17 2.43 -14.80
CA ALA A 296 9.56 3.84 -14.76
C ALA A 296 10.25 4.26 -13.45
N ASN A 297 10.03 3.54 -12.35
CA ASN A 297 10.46 3.99 -11.02
C ASN A 297 11.48 3.05 -10.34
N MET A 298 11.57 1.78 -10.78
CA MET A 298 12.33 0.75 -10.06
C MET A 298 13.47 0.14 -10.87
N LYS A 299 13.53 0.40 -12.19
CA LYS A 299 14.64 0.00 -13.07
C LYS A 299 15.73 1.04 -13.17
#